data_9715809f0f5124e9a17ba19de8eb1c11
#
_entry.id   9715809f0f5124e9a17ba19de8eb1c11
#
_cell.length_a   1.000
_cell.length_b   1.000
_cell.length_c   1.000
_cell.angle_alpha   90.00
_cell.angle_beta   90.00
_cell.angle_gamma   90.00
#
_symmetry.space_group_name_H-M   'P 1'
#
loop_
_entity.id
_entity.type
_entity.pdbx_description
1 polymer ?
#
loop_
_entity_poly.entity_id
_entity_poly.type
_entity_poly.pdbx_seq_one_letter_code
_entity_poly.pdbx_strand_id
1 'polypeptide(L)'
;MTAPRKLTLDHFIEMSSGDREPFTTEKWLIRSFPSFNGVSLDSVVGEAIGLPFPVIQEKSKSVAAAQIFFPAGITVNGLTIQFGENQRLDVIRYIEAWTANIRNPETGGYYVASKYKRTLLVDLYNVKGDVIGTAKMINVWPQGVSQFELDGQVARSMIPVQFQCDDQKFEFSK
;
A
#
# COMPACT_ATOMS: atom_id res chain seq x y z
N MET A 1 -39.78 -2.89 -13.03
CA MET A 1 -38.50 -3.24 -13.67
C MET A 1 -38.12 -2.09 -14.57
N THR A 2 -37.11 -1.31 -14.20
CA THR A 2 -36.60 -0.19 -15.03
C THR A 2 -35.72 -0.80 -16.11
N ALA A 3 -35.98 -0.46 -17.38
CA ALA A 3 -35.18 -0.91 -18.50
C ALA A 3 -33.69 -0.50 -18.32
N PRO A 4 -32.72 -1.33 -18.74
CA PRO A 4 -31.32 -0.97 -18.62
C PRO A 4 -31.04 0.30 -19.45
N ARG A 5 -30.45 1.32 -18.82
CA ARG A 5 -30.01 2.55 -19.52
C ARG A 5 -29.00 2.17 -20.59
N LYS A 6 -29.28 2.52 -21.83
CA LYS A 6 -28.28 2.43 -22.91
C LYS A 6 -27.19 3.47 -22.64
N LEU A 7 -25.95 3.02 -22.57
CA LEU A 7 -24.77 3.89 -22.57
C LEU A 7 -24.69 4.58 -23.93
N THR A 8 -24.75 5.91 -23.95
CA THR A 8 -24.60 6.75 -25.16
C THR A 8 -23.17 7.32 -25.19
N LEU A 9 -22.75 7.77 -26.37
CA LEU A 9 -21.45 8.44 -26.55
C LEU A 9 -21.31 9.65 -25.63
N ASP A 10 -22.41 10.38 -25.39
CA ASP A 10 -22.44 11.54 -24.51
C ASP A 10 -22.10 11.18 -23.07
N HIS A 11 -22.53 10.00 -22.59
CA HIS A 11 -22.13 9.49 -21.28
C HIS A 11 -20.63 9.21 -21.20
N PHE A 12 -20.01 8.72 -22.28
CA PHE A 12 -18.55 8.53 -22.33
C PHE A 12 -17.80 9.87 -22.32
N ILE A 13 -18.32 10.87 -23.06
CA ILE A 13 -17.74 12.21 -23.10
C ILE A 13 -17.87 12.89 -21.73
N GLU A 14 -19.02 12.77 -21.06
CA GLU A 14 -19.22 13.27 -19.70
C GLU A 14 -18.33 12.57 -18.68
N MET A 15 -18.06 11.27 -18.83
CA MET A 15 -17.16 10.51 -17.97
C MET A 15 -15.68 10.86 -18.18
N SER A 16 -15.30 11.35 -19.35
CA SER A 16 -13.93 11.71 -19.72
C SER A 16 -13.61 13.20 -19.55
N SER A 17 -14.59 14.02 -19.14
CA SER A 17 -14.41 15.47 -19.00
C SER A 17 -14.37 15.92 -17.52
N GLY A 18 -13.40 16.74 -17.18
CA GLY A 18 -13.26 17.39 -15.89
C GLY A 18 -12.94 16.45 -14.74
N ASP A 19 -13.61 16.61 -13.60
CA ASP A 19 -13.37 15.84 -12.37
C ASP A 19 -13.74 14.35 -12.45
N ARG A 20 -14.28 13.89 -13.60
CA ARG A 20 -14.63 12.49 -13.89
C ARG A 20 -13.61 11.79 -14.77
N GLU A 21 -12.49 12.44 -15.08
CA GLU A 21 -11.40 11.76 -15.77
C GLU A 21 -10.94 10.53 -14.96
N PRO A 22 -10.67 9.40 -15.64
CA PRO A 22 -10.17 8.21 -14.96
C PRO A 22 -8.91 8.53 -14.15
N PHE A 23 -8.86 8.06 -12.91
CA PHE A 23 -7.66 8.14 -12.11
C PHE A 23 -6.54 7.37 -12.80
N THR A 24 -5.42 8.03 -13.09
CA THR A 24 -4.23 7.37 -13.66
C THR A 24 -3.37 6.84 -12.53
N THR A 25 -2.96 5.59 -12.63
CA THR A 25 -2.16 4.88 -11.61
C THR A 25 -0.75 5.44 -11.43
N GLU A 26 -0.34 6.41 -12.24
CA GLU A 26 0.99 7.02 -12.24
C GLU A 26 1.14 8.17 -11.24
N LYS A 27 0.04 8.68 -10.70
CA LYS A 27 0.03 9.91 -9.90
C LYS A 27 -0.17 9.64 -8.42
N TRP A 28 0.85 9.09 -7.80
CA TRP A 28 0.89 8.88 -6.36
C TRP A 28 2.31 9.13 -5.82
N LEU A 29 2.40 9.45 -4.54
CA LEU A 29 3.67 9.63 -3.84
C LEU A 29 3.56 9.17 -2.40
N ILE A 30 4.56 8.45 -1.91
CA ILE A 30 4.70 8.23 -0.47
C ILE A 30 5.23 9.52 0.15
N ARG A 31 4.45 10.15 1.02
CA ARG A 31 4.79 11.47 1.58
C ARG A 31 6.12 11.47 2.31
N SER A 32 6.38 10.43 3.09
CA SER A 32 7.66 10.25 3.77
C SER A 32 7.81 8.83 4.28
N PHE A 33 9.03 8.32 4.21
CA PHE A 33 9.42 7.10 4.90
C PHE A 33 9.97 7.44 6.30
N PRO A 34 9.63 6.63 7.32
CA PRO A 34 10.22 6.80 8.65
C PRO A 34 11.73 6.51 8.62
N SER A 35 12.50 7.22 9.43
CA SER A 35 13.93 6.96 9.59
C SER A 35 14.17 5.86 10.63
N PHE A 36 15.12 4.97 10.35
CA PHE A 36 15.57 3.93 11.28
C PHE A 36 17.10 3.93 11.37
N ASN A 37 17.62 4.03 12.59
CA ASN A 37 19.06 4.06 12.87
C ASN A 37 19.84 5.09 12.03
N GLY A 38 19.20 6.23 11.75
CA GLY A 38 19.78 7.29 10.91
C GLY A 38 19.69 7.05 9.39
N VAL A 39 19.13 5.91 8.98
CA VAL A 39 18.87 5.62 7.56
C VAL A 39 17.47 6.05 7.21
N SER A 40 17.33 6.85 6.16
CA SER A 40 16.06 7.29 5.58
C SER A 40 16.02 6.94 4.10
N LEU A 41 14.83 6.75 3.55
CA LEU A 41 14.62 6.50 2.14
C LEU A 41 13.88 7.67 1.51
N ASP A 42 14.29 8.05 0.30
CA ASP A 42 13.59 9.08 -0.46
C ASP A 42 12.23 8.56 -0.94
N SER A 43 11.21 9.39 -0.88
CA SER A 43 9.85 9.06 -1.31
C SER A 43 9.73 8.75 -2.81
N VAL A 44 10.66 9.20 -3.62
CA VAL A 44 10.70 8.99 -5.09
C VAL A 44 11.16 7.57 -5.47
N VAL A 45 11.67 6.79 -4.54
CA VAL A 45 12.22 5.44 -4.82
C VAL A 45 11.13 4.37 -5.02
N GLY A 46 9.88 4.66 -4.63
CA GLY A 46 8.75 3.77 -4.86
C GLY A 46 8.29 3.82 -6.33
N GLU A 47 8.35 2.68 -7.03
CA GLU A 47 7.97 2.54 -8.46
C GLU A 47 6.52 2.07 -8.62
N ALA A 48 6.06 1.17 -7.74
CA ALA A 48 4.69 0.69 -7.71
C ALA A 48 4.27 0.38 -6.28
N ILE A 49 2.99 0.56 -6.00
CA ILE A 49 2.39 0.26 -4.70
C ILE A 49 1.07 -0.45 -4.88
N GLY A 50 0.92 -1.58 -4.18
CA GLY A 50 -0.36 -2.28 -4.03
C GLY A 50 -1.00 -1.87 -2.70
N LEU A 51 -1.96 -0.95 -2.76
CA LEU A 51 -2.71 -0.53 -1.57
C LEU A 51 -3.74 -1.59 -1.20
N PRO A 52 -3.72 -2.13 0.03
CA PRO A 52 -4.74 -3.07 0.46
C PRO A 52 -6.06 -2.34 0.73
N PHE A 53 -7.17 -3.04 0.50
CA PHE A 53 -8.46 -2.59 0.99
C PHE A 53 -8.90 -3.47 2.18
N PRO A 54 -9.59 -2.90 3.18
CA PRO A 54 -10.18 -3.67 4.25
C PRO A 54 -11.17 -4.70 3.71
N VAL A 55 -11.01 -5.96 4.10
CA VAL A 55 -11.89 -7.05 3.72
C VAL A 55 -12.79 -7.40 4.90
N ILE A 56 -14.10 -7.34 4.69
CA ILE A 56 -15.08 -7.74 5.69
C ILE A 56 -15.15 -9.26 5.69
N GLN A 57 -14.78 -9.87 6.81
CA GLN A 57 -14.93 -11.30 7.03
C GLN A 57 -16.39 -11.63 7.28
N GLU A 58 -16.85 -12.76 6.78
CA GLU A 58 -18.20 -13.24 7.02
C GLU A 58 -18.21 -14.44 7.96
N LYS A 59 -19.26 -14.51 8.77
CA LYS A 59 -19.66 -15.70 9.51
C LYS A 59 -21.02 -16.15 9.01
N SER A 60 -21.19 -17.45 8.83
CA SER A 60 -22.50 -18.02 8.51
C SER A 60 -23.08 -18.78 9.69
N LYS A 61 -24.40 -18.76 9.81
CA LYS A 61 -25.17 -19.58 10.73
C LYS A 61 -26.31 -20.27 9.99
N SER A 62 -26.38 -21.58 10.13
CA SER A 62 -27.52 -22.35 9.60
C SER A 62 -28.73 -22.24 10.53
N VAL A 63 -29.87 -21.84 9.98
CA VAL A 63 -31.15 -21.80 10.68
C VAL A 63 -32.15 -22.60 9.84
N ALA A 64 -32.48 -23.77 10.31
CA ALA A 64 -33.27 -24.76 9.56
C ALA A 64 -32.61 -25.11 8.21
N ALA A 65 -33.30 -24.91 7.09
CA ALA A 65 -32.79 -25.16 5.75
C ALA A 65 -32.08 -23.94 5.10
N ALA A 66 -31.99 -22.82 5.80
CA ALA A 66 -31.39 -21.58 5.30
C ALA A 66 -30.05 -21.29 5.98
N GLN A 67 -29.13 -20.70 5.21
CA GLN A 67 -27.86 -20.20 5.71
C GLN A 67 -27.92 -18.66 5.72
N ILE A 68 -27.64 -18.07 6.89
CA ILE A 68 -27.65 -16.62 7.08
C ILE A 68 -26.20 -16.17 7.30
N PHE A 69 -25.80 -15.11 6.61
CA PHE A 69 -24.45 -14.54 6.66
C PHE A 69 -24.43 -13.27 7.48
N PHE A 70 -23.39 -13.11 8.29
CA PHE A 70 -23.18 -11.93 9.14
C PHE A 70 -21.75 -11.42 8.96
N PRO A 71 -21.51 -10.10 9.03
CA PRO A 71 -20.15 -9.58 9.12
C PRO A 71 -19.52 -10.00 10.46
N ALA A 72 -18.31 -10.55 10.42
CA ALA A 72 -17.63 -11.09 11.58
C ALA A 72 -16.44 -10.25 12.06
N GLY A 73 -15.85 -9.47 11.16
CA GLY A 73 -14.67 -8.65 11.46
C GLY A 73 -14.12 -8.00 10.20
N ILE A 74 -13.07 -7.21 10.37
CA ILE A 74 -12.36 -6.56 9.28
C ILE A 74 -10.92 -7.03 9.32
N THR A 75 -10.39 -7.46 8.17
CA THR A 75 -8.99 -7.79 7.99
C THR A 75 -8.39 -6.83 6.98
N VAL A 76 -7.19 -6.33 7.25
CA VAL A 76 -6.42 -5.56 6.28
C VAL A 76 -5.29 -6.43 5.79
N ASN A 77 -5.23 -6.65 4.48
CA ASN A 77 -4.11 -7.36 3.87
C ASN A 77 -2.85 -6.51 3.91
N GLY A 78 -1.69 -7.15 3.82
CA GLY A 78 -0.43 -6.43 3.69
C GLY A 78 -0.36 -5.61 2.41
N LEU A 79 0.48 -4.59 2.41
CA LEU A 79 0.78 -3.82 1.21
C LEU A 79 2.10 -4.28 0.60
N THR A 80 2.21 -4.19 -0.72
CA THR A 80 3.46 -4.46 -1.43
C THR A 80 3.93 -3.18 -2.10
N ILE A 81 5.19 -2.82 -1.88
CA ILE A 81 5.83 -1.70 -2.56
C ILE A 81 6.99 -2.26 -3.39
N GLN A 82 7.03 -1.91 -4.66
CA GLN A 82 8.18 -2.16 -5.51
C GLN A 82 9.09 -0.93 -5.49
N PHE A 83 10.33 -1.14 -5.08
CA PHE A 83 11.34 -0.10 -5.03
C PHE A 83 12.33 -0.27 -6.15
N GLY A 84 12.72 0.83 -6.79
CA GLY A 84 13.86 0.84 -7.70
C GLY A 84 15.16 1.00 -6.90
N GLU A 85 16.03 -0.01 -6.97
CA GLU A 85 17.32 0.05 -6.29
C GLU A 85 18.32 0.94 -7.02
N ASN A 86 19.24 1.50 -6.29
CA ASN A 86 20.33 2.31 -6.81
C ASN A 86 21.71 1.66 -6.52
N GLN A 87 22.77 2.21 -7.09
CA GLN A 87 24.14 1.70 -6.92
C GLN A 87 24.66 1.75 -5.47
N ARG A 88 24.00 2.51 -4.58
CA ARG A 88 24.37 2.62 -3.16
C ARG A 88 23.67 1.58 -2.30
N LEU A 89 22.77 0.81 -2.89
CA LEU A 89 21.92 -0.16 -2.19
C LEU A 89 21.10 0.48 -1.04
N ASP A 90 20.54 1.66 -1.31
CA ASP A 90 19.87 2.45 -0.28
C ASP A 90 18.58 1.77 0.21
N VAL A 91 17.83 1.08 -0.69
CA VAL A 91 16.61 0.35 -0.32
C VAL A 91 16.96 -0.84 0.58
N ILE A 92 17.95 -1.64 0.21
CA ILE A 92 18.38 -2.79 1.02
C ILE A 92 18.82 -2.34 2.41
N ARG A 93 19.68 -1.31 2.48
CA ARG A 93 20.14 -0.74 3.75
C ARG A 93 18.99 -0.24 4.63
N TYR A 94 18.01 0.39 3.99
CA TYR A 94 16.84 0.88 4.70
C TYR A 94 16.00 -0.25 5.28
N ILE A 95 15.72 -1.29 4.50
CA ILE A 95 14.94 -2.45 4.96
C ILE A 95 15.68 -3.22 6.04
N GLU A 96 16.99 -3.38 5.92
CA GLU A 96 17.82 -3.98 6.98
C GLU A 96 17.77 -3.15 8.27
N ALA A 97 17.93 -1.83 8.18
CA ALA A 97 17.83 -0.95 9.34
C ALA A 97 16.45 -1.02 10.01
N TRP A 98 15.37 -1.11 9.23
CA TRP A 98 14.03 -1.28 9.78
C TRP A 98 13.86 -2.66 10.45
N THR A 99 14.29 -3.73 9.78
CA THR A 99 14.21 -5.11 10.28
C THR A 99 15.01 -5.29 11.57
N ALA A 100 16.18 -4.66 11.68
CA ALA A 100 16.99 -4.66 12.91
C ALA A 100 16.26 -3.98 14.11
N ASN A 101 15.28 -3.13 13.86
CA ASN A 101 14.39 -2.57 14.89
C ASN A 101 13.19 -3.47 15.23
N ILE A 102 12.95 -4.56 14.49
CA ILE A 102 11.93 -5.56 14.79
C ILE A 102 12.52 -6.65 15.68
N ARG A 103 13.66 -7.21 15.28
CA ARG A 103 14.32 -8.31 15.95
C ARG A 103 15.75 -7.94 16.31
N ASN A 104 16.10 -8.18 17.56
CA ASN A 104 17.49 -8.04 18.00
C ASN A 104 18.32 -9.21 17.42
N PRO A 105 19.34 -8.93 16.59
CA PRO A 105 20.14 -10.00 15.98
C PRO A 105 20.99 -10.77 17.01
N GLU A 106 21.37 -10.13 18.12
CA GLU A 106 22.22 -10.76 19.15
C GLU A 106 21.44 -11.69 20.07
N THR A 107 20.26 -11.26 20.52
CA THR A 107 19.45 -12.03 21.50
C THR A 107 18.36 -12.85 20.84
N GLY A 108 18.04 -12.60 19.56
CA GLY A 108 16.94 -13.21 18.84
C GLY A 108 15.54 -12.75 19.30
N GLY A 109 15.46 -11.88 20.30
CA GLY A 109 14.20 -11.35 20.84
C GLY A 109 13.59 -10.28 19.96
N TYR A 110 12.27 -10.05 20.12
CA TYR A 110 11.55 -8.99 19.42
C TYR A 110 11.48 -7.73 20.28
N TYR A 111 11.62 -6.58 19.62
CA TYR A 111 11.42 -5.29 20.26
C TYR A 111 9.93 -4.96 20.42
N VAL A 112 9.62 -3.99 21.27
CA VAL A 112 8.25 -3.48 21.43
C VAL A 112 7.72 -2.85 20.13
N ALA A 113 6.44 -3.02 19.87
CA ALA A 113 5.81 -2.59 18.62
C ALA A 113 6.04 -1.10 18.29
N SER A 114 6.06 -0.23 19.28
CA SER A 114 6.32 1.21 19.12
C SER A 114 7.71 1.53 18.53
N LYS A 115 8.67 0.61 18.63
CA LYS A 115 10.01 0.79 18.08
C LYS A 115 10.05 0.63 16.57
N TYR A 116 9.22 -0.23 15.98
CA TYR A 116 9.29 -0.57 14.56
C TYR A 116 8.00 -0.29 13.77
N LYS A 117 6.82 -0.29 14.40
CA LYS A 117 5.58 0.05 13.70
C LYS A 117 5.50 1.54 13.41
N ARG A 118 5.15 1.90 12.18
CA ARG A 118 5.05 3.29 11.72
C ARG A 118 3.81 3.51 10.87
N THR A 119 3.38 4.76 10.77
CA THR A 119 2.32 5.15 9.85
C THR A 119 2.94 5.60 8.53
N LEU A 120 2.45 5.06 7.41
CA LEU A 120 2.78 5.54 6.07
C LEU A 120 1.61 6.30 5.48
N LEU A 121 1.91 7.37 4.76
CA LEU A 121 0.95 8.21 4.05
C LEU A 121 1.28 8.15 2.56
N VAL A 122 0.29 7.81 1.75
CA VAL A 122 0.40 7.81 0.29
C VAL A 122 -0.59 8.83 -0.24
N ASP A 123 -0.08 9.86 -0.86
CA ASP A 123 -0.87 10.91 -1.49
C ASP A 123 -1.21 10.50 -2.93
N LEU A 124 -2.47 10.68 -3.29
CA LEU A 124 -3.01 10.42 -4.61
C LEU A 124 -3.32 11.78 -5.27
N TYR A 125 -2.85 11.95 -6.50
CA TYR A 125 -2.95 13.21 -7.20
C TYR A 125 -3.89 13.11 -8.41
N ASN A 126 -4.54 14.23 -8.74
CA ASN A 126 -5.28 14.37 -9.99
C ASN A 126 -4.33 14.70 -11.15
N VAL A 127 -4.90 14.86 -12.35
CA VAL A 127 -4.15 15.22 -13.58
C VAL A 127 -3.44 16.58 -13.43
N LYS A 128 -3.99 17.49 -12.62
CA LYS A 128 -3.46 18.84 -12.40
C LYS A 128 -2.33 18.87 -11.34
N GLY A 129 -2.13 17.77 -10.61
CA GLY A 129 -1.13 17.68 -9.55
C GLY A 129 -1.65 18.07 -8.16
N ASP A 130 -2.97 18.21 -7.98
CA ASP A 130 -3.56 18.45 -6.68
C ASP A 130 -3.82 17.13 -5.96
N VAL A 131 -3.65 17.11 -4.63
CA VAL A 131 -3.94 15.93 -3.82
C VAL A 131 -5.46 15.75 -3.72
N ILE A 132 -5.97 14.65 -4.27
CA ILE A 132 -7.40 14.28 -4.21
C ILE A 132 -7.73 13.36 -3.05
N GLY A 133 -6.72 12.69 -2.52
CA GLY A 133 -6.89 11.80 -1.37
C GLY A 133 -5.56 11.34 -0.81
N THR A 134 -5.58 10.89 0.43
CA THR A 134 -4.44 10.31 1.12
C THR A 134 -4.82 8.95 1.68
N ALA A 135 -4.10 7.92 1.31
CA ALA A 135 -4.19 6.62 1.95
C ALA A 135 -3.25 6.60 3.17
N LYS A 136 -3.84 6.42 4.35
CA LYS A 136 -3.12 6.34 5.62
C LYS A 136 -3.08 4.90 6.07
N MET A 137 -1.90 4.31 6.09
CA MET A 137 -1.66 2.96 6.58
C MET A 137 -1.06 3.04 7.97
N ILE A 138 -1.71 2.38 8.93
CA ILE A 138 -1.41 2.49 10.36
C ILE A 138 -0.64 1.26 10.81
N ASN A 139 0.41 1.49 11.60
CA ASN A 139 1.25 0.43 12.18
C ASN A 139 1.88 -0.49 11.13
N VAL A 140 2.45 0.11 10.09
CA VAL A 140 3.17 -0.60 9.02
C VAL A 140 4.53 -1.09 9.52
N TRP A 141 4.90 -2.30 9.09
CA TRP A 141 6.22 -2.87 9.32
C TRP A 141 6.57 -3.84 8.19
N PRO A 142 7.86 -3.98 7.80
CA PRO A 142 8.25 -4.88 6.73
C PRO A 142 8.12 -6.33 7.20
N GLN A 143 7.39 -7.13 6.44
CA GLN A 143 7.27 -8.57 6.66
C GLN A 143 8.46 -9.31 6.05
N GLY A 144 8.99 -8.79 4.96
CA GLY A 144 10.18 -9.32 4.30
C GLY A 144 10.33 -8.83 2.87
N VAL A 145 11.52 -9.08 2.32
CA VAL A 145 11.80 -9.00 0.88
C VAL A 145 11.62 -10.41 0.34
N SER A 146 10.75 -10.60 -0.65
CA SER A 146 10.45 -11.93 -1.16
C SER A 146 11.64 -12.54 -1.88
N GLN A 147 12.33 -11.78 -2.72
CA GLN A 147 13.57 -12.16 -3.42
C GLN A 147 14.22 -10.91 -4.02
N PHE A 148 15.52 -10.86 -4.04
CA PHE A 148 16.32 -9.91 -4.80
C PHE A 148 17.01 -10.67 -5.94
N GLU A 149 16.49 -10.50 -7.15
CA GLU A 149 17.03 -11.22 -8.30
C GLU A 149 18.17 -10.41 -8.92
N LEU A 150 19.31 -11.06 -9.07
CA LEU A 150 20.46 -10.56 -9.78
C LEU A 150 20.58 -11.36 -11.08
N ASP A 151 20.04 -10.83 -12.17
CA ASP A 151 20.29 -11.35 -13.50
C ASP A 151 21.44 -10.55 -14.14
N GLY A 152 22.25 -11.15 -14.96
CA GLY A 152 23.39 -10.47 -15.62
C GLY A 152 22.97 -9.46 -16.70
N GLN A 153 21.72 -9.03 -16.75
CA GLN A 153 21.20 -8.08 -17.73
C GLN A 153 21.27 -6.64 -17.21
N VAL A 154 21.44 -5.69 -18.13
CA VAL A 154 21.47 -4.25 -17.82
C VAL A 154 20.02 -3.75 -17.61
N ALA A 155 19.37 -4.24 -16.58
CA ALA A 155 18.06 -3.78 -16.17
C ALA A 155 18.13 -3.13 -14.78
N ARG A 156 17.25 -2.16 -14.53
CA ARG A 156 17.12 -1.57 -13.19
C ARG A 156 16.58 -2.64 -12.23
N SER A 157 17.30 -2.86 -11.16
CA SER A 157 16.88 -3.83 -10.16
C SER A 157 15.67 -3.33 -9.39
N MET A 158 14.63 -4.16 -9.32
CA MET A 158 13.38 -3.88 -8.61
C MET A 158 13.29 -4.77 -7.38
N ILE A 159 13.03 -4.17 -6.23
CA ILE A 159 12.91 -4.89 -4.96
C ILE A 159 11.46 -4.85 -4.50
N PRO A 160 10.72 -5.97 -4.57
CA PRO A 160 9.39 -6.08 -3.99
C PRO A 160 9.49 -6.30 -2.48
N VAL A 161 9.00 -5.35 -1.71
CA VAL A 161 8.94 -5.44 -0.25
C VAL A 161 7.50 -5.58 0.19
N GLN A 162 7.23 -6.62 0.96
CA GLN A 162 5.93 -6.85 1.60
C GLN A 162 5.93 -6.21 2.97
N PHE A 163 4.90 -5.41 3.22
CA PHE A 163 4.65 -4.80 4.51
C PHE A 163 3.30 -5.28 5.06
N GLN A 164 3.25 -5.46 6.36
CA GLN A 164 2.00 -5.67 7.07
C GLN A 164 1.55 -4.36 7.69
N CYS A 165 0.24 -4.12 7.75
CA CYS A 165 -0.35 -3.00 8.49
C CYS A 165 -1.52 -3.48 9.33
N ASP A 166 -1.80 -2.76 10.42
CA ASP A 166 -2.91 -3.13 11.32
C ASP A 166 -4.24 -2.55 10.81
N ASP A 167 -4.21 -1.36 10.17
CA ASP A 167 -5.42 -0.67 9.68
C ASP A 167 -5.07 0.24 8.50
N GLN A 168 -6.08 0.57 7.70
CA GLN A 168 -5.98 1.51 6.58
C GLN A 168 -7.19 2.43 6.53
N LYS A 169 -6.94 3.70 6.27
CA LYS A 169 -7.97 4.73 6.08
C LYS A 169 -7.69 5.56 4.84
N PHE A 170 -8.74 5.89 4.11
CA PHE A 170 -8.70 6.88 3.05
C PHE A 170 -9.28 8.20 3.55
N GLU A 171 -8.53 9.27 3.38
CA GLU A 171 -8.94 10.64 3.63
C GLU A 171 -9.04 11.35 2.27
N PHE A 172 -10.23 11.82 1.91
CA PHE A 172 -10.45 12.51 0.63
C PHE A 172 -10.40 14.02 0.85
N SER A 173 -9.72 14.71 -0.07
CA SER A 173 -9.76 16.17 -0.12
C SER A 173 -11.18 16.61 -0.48
N LYS A 174 -11.66 17.67 0.20
CA LYS A 174 -12.97 18.25 -0.05
C LYS A 174 -12.93 19.21 -1.23
#